data_c7c8ddfd688ef1b9291b7d0257588a4a
#
_entry.id   c7c8ddfd688ef1b9291b7d0257588a4a
#
_cell.length_a   1.000
_cell.length_b   1.000
_cell.length_c   1.000
_cell.angle_alpha   90.00
_cell.angle_beta   90.00
_cell.angle_gamma   90.00
#
_symmetry.space_group_name_H-M   'P 1'
#
loop_
_entity.id
_entity.type
_entity.pdbx_description
1 polymer ?
#
loop_
_entity_poly.entity_id
_entity_poly.type
_entity_poly.pdbx_seq_one_letter_code
_entity_poly.pdbx_strand_id
1 'polypeptide(L)'
;MNKSELHEFIAKNQPNICQVAVYRDGNPVYSDEWNGYKDTDCVHVMSVTKSVFALLIGMAIDRGEIGSVDDKVLSYFPDYQVKRGEKTIYDVTIRHLLTMRAPYKTKGDPWSKVCSSLNWTFTSLDFLGGRKGLTDEFKYSTVCIHILSGLLYRATCMKTVDYANEYLFKPLGIAQHENYYAKSAEEHRHFTMDKEPKTNIRFADRDGLGTPGYGLCLCAKDMAKLGQLCLDKGKWDGKQIISSSWIEEMTRPRSVEGNMFRGMQYGYMWWIIHPEKNIYAAIGNSGNVIYVNPEKNTVVAVASYFKPTIFDRVDFIEKYIL
;
A
#
# COMPACT_ATOMS: atom_id res chain seq x y z
N MET A 1 9.02 -27.50 7.62
CA MET A 1 10.44 -27.32 7.21
C MET A 1 11.19 -26.69 8.37
N ASN A 2 12.41 -27.12 8.71
CA ASN A 2 13.22 -26.42 9.72
C ASN A 2 13.85 -25.15 9.12
N LYS A 3 14.48 -24.32 9.97
CA LYS A 3 15.01 -23.02 9.53
C LYS A 3 16.06 -23.13 8.42
N SER A 4 16.99 -24.08 8.52
CA SER A 4 18.04 -24.30 7.53
C SER A 4 17.47 -24.79 6.18
N GLU A 5 16.54 -25.75 6.23
CA GLU A 5 15.85 -26.24 5.04
C GLU A 5 15.08 -25.13 4.31
N LEU A 6 14.40 -24.26 5.07
CA LEU A 6 13.68 -23.12 4.50
C LEU A 6 14.65 -22.11 3.86
N HIS A 7 15.78 -21.83 4.52
CA HIS A 7 16.81 -20.95 3.98
C HIS A 7 17.33 -21.45 2.62
N GLU A 8 17.74 -22.72 2.55
CA GLU A 8 18.24 -23.33 1.32
C GLU A 8 17.18 -23.41 0.22
N PHE A 9 15.95 -23.74 0.61
CA PHE A 9 14.83 -23.80 -0.32
C PHE A 9 14.58 -22.42 -0.96
N ILE A 10 14.55 -21.35 -0.16
CA ILE A 10 14.37 -19.98 -0.65
C ILE A 10 15.54 -19.57 -1.55
N ALA A 11 16.77 -19.79 -1.12
CA ALA A 11 17.96 -19.46 -1.91
C ALA A 11 17.91 -20.10 -3.32
N LYS A 12 17.46 -21.34 -3.41
CA LYS A 12 17.38 -22.08 -4.67
C LYS A 12 16.17 -21.71 -5.53
N ASN A 13 15.00 -21.51 -4.93
CA ASN A 13 13.73 -21.48 -5.65
C ASN A 13 13.10 -20.07 -5.71
N GLN A 14 13.58 -19.13 -4.91
CA GLN A 14 13.00 -17.80 -4.77
C GLN A 14 14.08 -16.69 -4.89
N PRO A 15 14.73 -16.57 -6.06
CA PRO A 15 16.02 -15.88 -6.19
C PRO A 15 15.98 -14.37 -5.93
N ASN A 16 14.82 -13.73 -5.91
CA ASN A 16 14.68 -12.29 -5.64
C ASN A 16 14.17 -11.98 -4.23
N ILE A 17 13.98 -12.96 -3.36
CA ILE A 17 13.70 -12.68 -1.95
C ILE A 17 14.96 -12.08 -1.32
N CYS A 18 14.77 -10.96 -0.63
CA CYS A 18 15.82 -10.30 0.14
C CYS A 18 15.71 -10.64 1.62
N GLN A 19 14.48 -10.68 2.13
CA GLN A 19 14.24 -10.91 3.56
C GLN A 19 12.87 -11.58 3.74
N VAL A 20 12.76 -12.39 4.80
CA VAL A 20 11.51 -12.92 5.33
C VAL A 20 11.48 -12.67 6.82
N ALA A 21 10.33 -12.22 7.34
CA ALA A 21 10.07 -12.10 8.77
C ALA A 21 8.71 -12.72 9.11
N VAL A 22 8.65 -13.49 10.21
CA VAL A 22 7.41 -14.13 10.67
C VAL A 22 7.17 -13.75 12.13
N TYR A 23 5.97 -13.27 12.39
CA TYR A 23 5.42 -13.09 13.73
C TYR A 23 4.36 -14.16 13.99
N ARG A 24 4.38 -14.74 15.18
CA ARG A 24 3.36 -15.68 15.63
C ARG A 24 3.05 -15.40 17.09
N ASP A 25 1.76 -15.36 17.43
CA ASP A 25 1.28 -15.05 18.78
C ASP A 25 1.90 -13.74 19.31
N GLY A 26 1.99 -12.72 18.45
CA GLY A 26 2.57 -11.42 18.78
C GLY A 26 4.10 -11.37 18.86
N ASN A 27 4.80 -12.49 18.66
CA ASN A 27 6.26 -12.58 18.82
C ASN A 27 6.97 -12.84 17.49
N PRO A 28 8.15 -12.24 17.26
CA PRO A 28 8.99 -12.58 16.13
C PRO A 28 9.57 -13.99 16.32
N VAL A 29 9.21 -14.94 15.44
CA VAL A 29 9.64 -16.34 15.53
C VAL A 29 10.65 -16.74 14.45
N TYR A 30 10.73 -15.95 13.37
CA TYR A 30 11.67 -16.19 12.27
C TYR A 30 12.05 -14.88 11.61
N SER A 31 13.32 -14.72 11.27
CA SER A 31 13.85 -13.70 10.39
C SER A 31 15.07 -14.27 9.67
N ASP A 32 15.18 -13.98 8.36
CA ASP A 32 16.30 -14.45 7.56
C ASP A 32 16.49 -13.56 6.31
N GLU A 33 17.69 -13.57 5.73
CA GLU A 33 18.12 -12.67 4.67
C GLU A 33 18.84 -13.43 3.55
N TRP A 34 18.73 -12.91 2.31
CA TRP A 34 19.34 -13.43 1.09
C TRP A 34 19.89 -12.31 0.23
N ASN A 35 20.68 -12.68 -0.76
CA ASN A 35 21.23 -11.75 -1.78
C ASN A 35 22.11 -10.63 -1.21
N GLY A 36 22.77 -10.87 -0.07
CA GLY A 36 23.62 -9.89 0.59
C GLY A 36 22.90 -8.78 1.33
N TYR A 37 21.57 -8.83 1.42
CA TYR A 37 20.78 -7.90 2.23
C TYR A 37 20.97 -8.18 3.71
N LYS A 38 20.94 -7.11 4.51
CA LYS A 38 20.88 -7.16 5.97
C LYS A 38 19.43 -6.96 6.43
N ASP A 39 19.14 -7.32 7.65
CA ASP A 39 17.81 -7.22 8.27
C ASP A 39 17.24 -5.79 8.37
N THR A 40 18.11 -4.79 8.30
CA THR A 40 17.75 -3.36 8.30
C THR A 40 17.66 -2.75 6.91
N ASP A 41 18.11 -3.46 5.88
CA ASP A 41 18.09 -2.94 4.52
C ASP A 41 16.64 -2.89 4.01
N CYS A 42 16.26 -1.78 3.41
CA CYS A 42 14.93 -1.63 2.84
C CYS A 42 14.92 -2.01 1.36
N VAL A 43 13.77 -2.47 0.89
CA VAL A 43 13.45 -2.62 -0.53
C VAL A 43 12.26 -1.73 -0.88
N HIS A 44 12.15 -1.33 -2.14
CA HIS A 44 10.92 -0.71 -2.65
C HIS A 44 9.80 -1.75 -2.64
N VAL A 45 8.87 -1.64 -1.68
CA VAL A 45 7.82 -2.64 -1.46
C VAL A 45 6.66 -2.58 -2.47
N MET A 46 6.82 -1.81 -3.55
CA MET A 46 5.83 -1.70 -4.63
C MET A 46 4.44 -1.33 -4.09
N SER A 47 3.41 -2.07 -4.50
CA SER A 47 2.02 -1.79 -4.13
C SER A 47 1.63 -2.14 -2.69
N VAL A 48 2.50 -2.74 -1.89
CA VAL A 48 2.33 -2.79 -0.42
C VAL A 48 2.16 -1.37 0.15
N THR A 49 2.76 -0.38 -0.50
CA THR A 49 2.57 1.05 -0.19
C THR A 49 1.11 1.45 -0.09
N LYS A 50 0.22 0.90 -0.95
CA LYS A 50 -1.22 1.19 -0.95
C LYS A 50 -1.88 0.78 0.36
N SER A 51 -1.57 -0.42 0.82
CA SER A 51 -2.13 -0.97 2.05
C SER A 51 -1.67 -0.19 3.28
N VAL A 52 -0.40 0.24 3.29
CA VAL A 52 0.12 1.14 4.33
C VAL A 52 -0.57 2.51 4.26
N PHE A 53 -0.83 3.02 3.05
CA PHE A 53 -1.53 4.30 2.89
C PHE A 53 -2.99 4.23 3.39
N ALA A 54 -3.66 3.10 3.22
CA ALA A 54 -5.01 2.90 3.77
C ALA A 54 -5.03 3.01 5.30
N LEU A 55 -3.96 2.60 6.01
CA LEU A 55 -3.84 2.83 7.44
C LEU A 55 -3.80 4.33 7.76
N LEU A 56 -3.07 5.14 6.98
CA LEU A 56 -3.00 6.60 7.18
C LEU A 56 -4.36 7.27 6.99
N ILE A 57 -5.15 6.84 6.01
CA ILE A 57 -6.52 7.35 5.82
C ILE A 57 -7.39 6.99 7.03
N GLY A 58 -7.30 5.76 7.54
CA GLY A 58 -8.04 5.36 8.73
C GLY A 58 -7.67 6.16 9.96
N MET A 59 -6.39 6.40 10.17
CA MET A 59 -5.92 7.25 11.27
C MET A 59 -6.46 8.69 11.16
N ALA A 60 -6.50 9.24 9.95
CA ALA A 60 -7.06 10.56 9.72
C ALA A 60 -8.57 10.63 9.97
N ILE A 61 -9.30 9.54 9.71
CA ILE A 61 -10.72 9.41 10.06
C ILE A 61 -10.88 9.28 11.57
N ASP A 62 -10.12 8.42 12.23
CA ASP A 62 -10.17 8.23 13.68
C ASP A 62 -9.86 9.52 14.45
N ARG A 63 -9.04 10.40 13.88
CA ARG A 63 -8.67 11.70 14.44
C ARG A 63 -9.67 12.81 14.08
N GLY A 64 -10.66 12.53 13.24
CA GLY A 64 -11.63 13.52 12.76
C GLY A 64 -11.08 14.52 11.74
N GLU A 65 -9.91 14.26 11.17
CA GLU A 65 -9.26 15.08 10.14
C GLU A 65 -9.90 14.83 8.76
N ILE A 66 -10.37 13.60 8.52
CA ILE A 66 -11.25 13.20 7.41
C ILE A 66 -12.58 12.79 8.01
N GLY A 67 -13.69 13.23 7.45
CA GLY A 67 -15.02 12.94 8.00
C GLY A 67 -15.38 11.47 7.87
N SER A 68 -15.33 10.94 6.67
CA SER A 68 -15.60 9.51 6.41
C SER A 68 -15.07 9.08 5.03
N VAL A 69 -15.11 7.78 4.76
CA VAL A 69 -14.84 7.25 3.40
C VAL A 69 -15.89 7.64 2.38
N ASP A 70 -17.06 8.09 2.82
CA ASP A 70 -18.18 8.52 1.96
C ASP A 70 -18.12 10.01 1.62
N ASP A 71 -17.16 10.73 2.17
CA ASP A 71 -16.91 12.12 1.80
C ASP A 71 -16.58 12.22 0.31
N LYS A 72 -17.15 13.24 -0.32
CA LYS A 72 -16.86 13.52 -1.73
C LYS A 72 -15.41 13.98 -1.88
N VAL A 73 -14.69 13.38 -2.83
CA VAL A 73 -13.30 13.74 -3.09
C VAL A 73 -13.13 15.23 -3.32
N LEU A 74 -14.02 15.85 -4.10
CA LEU A 74 -13.95 17.27 -4.43
C LEU A 74 -14.17 18.21 -3.24
N SER A 75 -14.76 17.76 -2.13
CA SER A 75 -14.90 18.62 -0.94
C SER A 75 -13.54 19.01 -0.35
N TYR A 76 -12.51 18.24 -0.61
CA TYR A 76 -11.13 18.54 -0.20
C TYR A 76 -10.36 19.40 -1.21
N PHE A 77 -10.95 19.68 -2.38
CA PHE A 77 -10.31 20.44 -3.47
C PHE A 77 -11.21 21.57 -3.98
N PRO A 78 -11.59 22.54 -3.13
CA PRO A 78 -12.50 23.63 -3.52
C PRO A 78 -11.93 24.55 -4.61
N ASP A 79 -10.61 24.56 -4.78
CA ASP A 79 -9.87 25.31 -5.78
C ASP A 79 -9.68 24.56 -7.11
N TYR A 80 -10.07 23.27 -7.18
CA TYR A 80 -9.99 22.50 -8.42
C TYR A 80 -11.15 22.86 -9.35
N GLN A 81 -10.83 23.24 -10.58
CA GLN A 81 -11.82 23.59 -11.60
C GLN A 81 -12.22 22.38 -12.43
N VAL A 82 -13.41 21.89 -12.19
CA VAL A 82 -13.97 20.76 -12.95
C VAL A 82 -14.18 21.14 -14.41
N LYS A 83 -13.69 20.33 -15.34
CA LYS A 83 -13.84 20.55 -16.79
C LYS A 83 -15.31 20.59 -17.20
N ARG A 84 -15.65 21.53 -18.09
CA ARG A 84 -17.04 21.69 -18.59
C ARG A 84 -17.61 20.37 -19.12
N GLY A 85 -18.80 20.02 -18.64
CA GLY A 85 -19.52 18.80 -19.03
C GLY A 85 -19.16 17.54 -18.21
N GLU A 86 -18.15 17.61 -17.34
CA GLU A 86 -17.88 16.55 -16.38
C GLU A 86 -18.84 16.66 -15.18
N LYS A 87 -19.55 15.59 -14.90
CA LYS A 87 -20.53 15.54 -13.79
C LYS A 87 -20.21 14.44 -12.78
N THR A 88 -19.69 13.31 -13.26
CA THR A 88 -19.46 12.12 -12.44
C THR A 88 -18.47 12.35 -11.30
N ILE A 89 -17.48 13.22 -11.50
CA ILE A 89 -16.46 13.51 -10.48
C ILE A 89 -17.07 14.06 -9.18
N TYR A 90 -18.23 14.75 -9.22
CA TYR A 90 -18.93 15.28 -8.05
C TYR A 90 -19.48 14.16 -7.14
N ASP A 91 -19.67 12.96 -7.68
CA ASP A 91 -20.23 11.83 -6.96
C ASP A 91 -19.15 10.88 -6.43
N VAL A 92 -17.91 11.04 -6.87
CA VAL A 92 -16.80 10.18 -6.43
C VAL A 92 -16.45 10.44 -4.96
N THR A 93 -16.38 9.38 -4.18
CA THR A 93 -16.02 9.40 -2.76
C THR A 93 -14.64 8.81 -2.52
N ILE A 94 -14.10 9.00 -1.32
CA ILE A 94 -12.85 8.37 -0.86
C ILE A 94 -12.96 6.84 -0.96
N ARG A 95 -14.12 6.27 -0.64
CA ARG A 95 -14.41 4.83 -0.77
C ARG A 95 -14.15 4.31 -2.19
N HIS A 96 -14.54 5.04 -3.22
CA HIS A 96 -14.31 4.63 -4.61
C HIS A 96 -12.81 4.52 -4.92
N LEU A 97 -11.99 5.42 -4.40
CA LEU A 97 -10.53 5.38 -4.57
C LEU A 97 -9.93 4.19 -3.80
N LEU A 98 -10.31 4.01 -2.53
CA LEU A 98 -9.78 2.94 -1.68
C LEU A 98 -10.15 1.54 -2.16
N THR A 99 -11.32 1.37 -2.80
CA THR A 99 -11.80 0.07 -3.32
C THR A 99 -11.42 -0.18 -4.78
N MET A 100 -10.63 0.70 -5.41
CA MET A 100 -10.30 0.63 -6.84
C MET A 100 -11.54 0.59 -7.76
N ARG A 101 -12.61 1.30 -7.38
CA ARG A 101 -13.86 1.43 -8.14
C ARG A 101 -14.10 2.85 -8.64
N ALA A 102 -13.10 3.71 -8.53
CA ALA A 102 -13.20 5.06 -9.03
C ALA A 102 -13.25 5.06 -10.58
N PRO A 103 -14.19 5.79 -11.19
CA PRO A 103 -14.25 5.91 -12.65
C PRO A 103 -13.08 6.76 -13.15
N TYR A 104 -12.30 6.22 -14.06
CA TYR A 104 -11.22 6.96 -14.72
C TYR A 104 -11.47 7.03 -16.23
N LYS A 105 -11.18 8.18 -16.82
CA LYS A 105 -11.35 8.48 -18.26
C LYS A 105 -10.34 7.74 -19.16
N THR A 106 -9.34 7.10 -18.59
CA THR A 106 -8.28 6.37 -19.30
C THR A 106 -8.50 4.86 -19.23
N LYS A 107 -8.03 4.12 -20.26
CA LYS A 107 -8.02 2.66 -20.21
C LYS A 107 -6.97 2.10 -19.27
N GLY A 108 -5.80 2.73 -19.17
CA GLY A 108 -4.70 2.36 -18.27
C GLY A 108 -4.20 3.57 -17.48
N ASP A 109 -3.26 3.34 -16.59
CA ASP A 109 -2.67 4.40 -15.77
C ASP A 109 -1.91 5.43 -16.62
N PRO A 110 -2.21 6.73 -16.49
CA PRO A 110 -1.61 7.80 -17.28
C PRO A 110 -0.27 8.27 -16.69
N TRP A 111 0.68 7.34 -16.47
CA TRP A 111 1.96 7.58 -15.82
C TRP A 111 2.71 8.81 -16.34
N SER A 112 2.94 8.87 -17.65
CA SER A 112 3.71 9.96 -18.24
C SER A 112 3.07 11.32 -17.98
N LYS A 113 1.73 11.40 -18.09
CA LYS A 113 1.01 12.66 -17.91
C LYS A 113 1.03 13.14 -16.47
N VAL A 114 0.82 12.24 -15.52
CA VAL A 114 0.83 12.59 -14.10
C VAL A 114 2.26 12.90 -13.65
N CYS A 115 3.21 12.00 -13.88
CA CYS A 115 4.57 12.13 -13.36
C CYS A 115 5.39 13.25 -14.02
N SER A 116 5.01 13.72 -15.21
CA SER A 116 5.64 14.91 -15.84
C SER A 116 4.96 16.22 -15.49
N SER A 117 3.81 16.19 -14.82
CA SER A 117 3.06 17.40 -14.48
C SER A 117 3.67 18.13 -13.28
N LEU A 118 3.31 19.42 -13.15
CA LEU A 118 3.72 20.21 -12.00
C LEU A 118 2.93 19.85 -10.73
N ASN A 119 1.68 19.44 -10.87
CA ASN A 119 0.81 19.05 -9.77
C ASN A 119 0.17 17.69 -10.06
N TRP A 120 0.72 16.65 -9.42
CA TRP A 120 0.26 15.26 -9.64
C TRP A 120 -1.17 15.05 -9.16
N THR A 121 -1.56 15.69 -8.07
CA THR A 121 -2.90 15.57 -7.50
C THR A 121 -3.95 16.12 -8.47
N PHE A 122 -3.78 17.33 -8.98
CA PHE A 122 -4.72 17.95 -9.91
C PHE A 122 -4.74 17.23 -11.26
N THR A 123 -3.57 16.82 -11.75
CA THR A 123 -3.51 16.01 -12.96
C THR A 123 -4.22 14.67 -12.80
N SER A 124 -4.14 14.04 -11.63
CA SER A 124 -4.90 12.83 -11.34
C SER A 124 -6.40 13.07 -11.26
N LEU A 125 -6.85 14.21 -10.70
CA LEU A 125 -8.25 14.65 -10.72
C LEU A 125 -8.77 14.85 -12.16
N ASP A 126 -7.93 15.32 -13.07
CA ASP A 126 -8.29 15.47 -14.49
C ASP A 126 -8.71 14.16 -15.16
N PHE A 127 -8.21 13.03 -14.66
CA PHE A 127 -8.56 11.71 -15.14
C PHE A 127 -9.74 11.08 -14.40
N LEU A 128 -10.18 11.65 -13.29
CA LEU A 128 -11.31 11.15 -12.51
C LEU A 128 -12.64 11.54 -13.16
N GLY A 129 -13.64 10.65 -13.10
CA GLY A 129 -14.96 10.86 -13.66
C GLY A 129 -15.15 10.21 -15.03
N GLY A 130 -16.03 10.77 -15.84
CA GLY A 130 -16.32 10.32 -17.20
C GLY A 130 -17.80 10.17 -17.49
N ARG A 131 -18.16 9.92 -18.76
CA ARG A 131 -19.54 9.93 -19.24
C ARG A 131 -20.40 8.75 -18.77
N LYS A 132 -19.75 7.66 -18.32
CA LYS A 132 -20.46 6.44 -17.89
C LYS A 132 -21.10 6.54 -16.49
N GLY A 133 -20.82 7.60 -15.74
CA GLY A 133 -21.22 7.71 -14.34
C GLY A 133 -20.37 6.84 -13.42
N LEU A 134 -20.85 6.66 -12.18
CA LEU A 134 -20.27 5.70 -11.25
C LEU A 134 -20.61 4.29 -11.72
N THR A 135 -19.61 3.41 -11.70
CA THR A 135 -19.77 1.99 -12.00
C THR A 135 -19.20 1.20 -10.83
N ASP A 136 -19.62 -0.04 -10.69
CA ASP A 136 -19.04 -0.96 -9.71
C ASP A 136 -17.82 -1.70 -10.25
N GLU A 137 -17.34 -1.31 -11.42
CA GLU A 137 -16.20 -1.93 -12.10
C GLU A 137 -14.91 -1.72 -11.31
N PHE A 138 -14.23 -2.82 -11.02
CA PHE A 138 -12.89 -2.77 -10.44
C PHE A 138 -11.89 -2.26 -11.47
N LYS A 139 -11.21 -1.17 -11.16
CA LYS A 139 -10.23 -0.54 -12.02
C LYS A 139 -8.99 -0.15 -11.23
N TYR A 140 -8.05 -1.07 -11.16
CA TYR A 140 -6.81 -0.87 -10.44
C TYR A 140 -6.02 0.30 -11.03
N SER A 141 -5.70 1.28 -10.20
CA SER A 141 -4.88 2.41 -10.58
C SER A 141 -3.78 2.63 -9.55
N THR A 142 -2.57 2.85 -10.03
CA THR A 142 -1.42 3.12 -9.17
C THR A 142 -1.11 4.62 -9.12
N VAL A 143 -1.22 5.30 -10.24
CA VAL A 143 -0.85 6.72 -10.32
C VAL A 143 -2.01 7.66 -10.03
N CYS A 144 -3.23 7.34 -10.50
CA CYS A 144 -4.38 8.22 -10.28
C CYS A 144 -4.84 8.29 -8.81
N ILE A 145 -4.55 7.27 -8.01
CA ILE A 145 -4.82 7.34 -6.56
C ILE A 145 -3.94 8.36 -5.81
N HIS A 146 -3.01 9.04 -6.51
CA HIS A 146 -2.25 10.17 -5.95
C HIS A 146 -3.16 11.29 -5.40
N ILE A 147 -4.41 11.34 -5.87
CA ILE A 147 -5.48 12.16 -5.29
C ILE A 147 -5.56 11.99 -3.76
N LEU A 148 -5.40 10.76 -3.24
CA LEU A 148 -5.46 10.50 -1.80
C LEU A 148 -4.33 11.16 -1.02
N SER A 149 -3.14 11.31 -1.63
CA SER A 149 -2.03 12.02 -0.98
C SER A 149 -2.31 13.52 -0.86
N GLY A 150 -2.84 14.12 -1.92
CA GLY A 150 -3.28 15.51 -1.88
C GLY A 150 -4.44 15.71 -0.90
N LEU A 151 -5.38 14.77 -0.82
CA LEU A 151 -6.50 14.80 0.11
C LEU A 151 -6.00 14.71 1.56
N LEU A 152 -5.13 13.77 1.88
CA LEU A 152 -4.53 13.64 3.22
C LEU A 152 -3.83 14.94 3.63
N TYR A 153 -3.01 15.50 2.74
CA TYR A 153 -2.34 16.78 3.00
C TYR A 153 -3.32 17.92 3.29
N ARG A 154 -4.39 18.04 2.52
CA ARG A 154 -5.39 19.12 2.72
C ARG A 154 -6.21 18.94 3.99
N ALA A 155 -6.48 17.69 4.37
CA ALA A 155 -7.20 17.37 5.60
C ALA A 155 -6.35 17.62 6.85
N THR A 156 -5.04 17.32 6.79
CA THR A 156 -4.17 17.26 7.98
C THR A 156 -3.14 18.39 8.03
N CYS A 157 -2.90 19.10 6.94
CA CYS A 157 -1.79 20.03 6.74
C CYS A 157 -0.39 19.39 6.92
N MET A 158 -0.30 18.06 6.90
CA MET A 158 0.94 17.31 7.03
C MET A 158 1.26 16.57 5.74
N LYS A 159 2.53 16.57 5.34
CA LYS A 159 2.97 15.72 4.21
C LYS A 159 2.87 14.24 4.58
N THR A 160 2.66 13.39 3.58
CA THR A 160 2.46 11.95 3.79
C THR A 160 3.55 11.31 4.65
N VAL A 161 4.81 11.67 4.43
CA VAL A 161 5.95 11.10 5.16
C VAL A 161 5.94 11.53 6.63
N ASP A 162 5.64 12.81 6.89
CA ASP A 162 5.59 13.35 8.26
C ASP A 162 4.43 12.74 9.04
N TYR A 163 3.26 12.61 8.39
CA TYR A 163 2.08 11.98 8.98
C TYR A 163 2.34 10.50 9.31
N ALA A 164 2.95 9.77 8.39
CA ALA A 164 3.30 8.36 8.61
C ALA A 164 4.34 8.21 9.72
N ASN A 165 5.37 9.06 9.76
CA ASN A 165 6.41 9.04 10.79
C ASN A 165 5.80 9.28 12.18
N GLU A 166 4.96 10.30 12.33
CA GLU A 166 4.43 10.67 13.65
C GLU A 166 3.39 9.66 14.17
N TYR A 167 2.44 9.27 13.32
CA TYR A 167 1.26 8.53 13.80
C TYR A 167 1.34 7.02 13.59
N LEU A 168 2.17 6.53 12.65
CA LEU A 168 2.29 5.11 12.34
C LEU A 168 3.68 4.55 12.68
N PHE A 169 4.74 5.11 12.12
CA PHE A 169 6.07 4.50 12.21
C PHE A 169 6.69 4.62 13.60
N LYS A 170 6.68 5.81 14.18
CA LYS A 170 7.20 6.06 15.53
C LYS A 170 6.54 5.20 16.62
N PRO A 171 5.19 5.06 16.67
CA PRO A 171 4.55 4.15 17.62
C PRO A 171 4.97 2.69 17.47
N LEU A 172 5.24 2.22 16.25
CA LEU A 172 5.65 0.86 15.97
C LEU A 172 7.17 0.64 16.10
N GLY A 173 7.93 1.66 16.47
CA GLY A 173 9.39 1.57 16.48
C GLY A 173 9.98 1.28 15.10
N ILE A 174 9.35 1.79 14.03
CA ILE A 174 9.87 1.81 12.67
C ILE A 174 10.69 3.08 12.50
N ALA A 175 11.85 2.99 11.86
CA ALA A 175 12.72 4.14 11.64
C ALA A 175 12.01 5.21 10.80
N GLN A 176 12.33 6.47 11.07
CA GLN A 176 11.76 7.59 10.31
C GLN A 176 12.14 7.51 8.84
N HIS A 177 11.19 7.83 7.99
CA HIS A 177 11.37 7.89 6.54
C HIS A 177 11.57 9.32 6.09
N GLU A 178 12.32 9.46 4.99
CA GLU A 178 12.50 10.73 4.29
C GLU A 178 11.90 10.66 2.89
N ASN A 179 11.54 11.82 2.35
CA ASN A 179 11.10 11.89 0.96
C ASN A 179 12.28 11.72 -0.01
N TYR A 180 12.08 10.86 -1.00
CA TYR A 180 12.96 10.74 -2.16
C TYR A 180 12.31 11.43 -3.37
N TYR A 181 13.09 12.25 -4.08
CA TYR A 181 12.65 13.01 -5.24
C TYR A 181 13.46 12.60 -6.47
N ALA A 182 12.81 12.06 -7.48
CA ALA A 182 13.47 11.82 -8.77
C ALA A 182 13.57 13.12 -9.58
N LYS A 183 14.76 13.44 -10.06
CA LYS A 183 15.04 14.62 -10.89
C LYS A 183 14.72 14.40 -12.37
N SER A 184 14.55 13.15 -12.77
CA SER A 184 14.28 12.75 -14.15
C SER A 184 13.40 11.50 -14.21
N ALA A 185 12.82 11.22 -15.39
CA ALA A 185 12.11 9.98 -15.65
C ALA A 185 13.02 8.74 -15.57
N GLU A 186 14.32 8.91 -15.84
CA GLU A 186 15.32 7.85 -15.71
C GLU A 186 15.57 7.50 -14.23
N GLU A 187 15.78 8.50 -13.37
CA GLU A 187 15.91 8.30 -11.93
C GLU A 187 14.65 7.67 -11.33
N HIS A 188 13.45 8.09 -11.79
CA HIS A 188 12.20 7.51 -11.35
C HIS A 188 12.12 6.02 -11.72
N ARG A 189 12.49 5.67 -12.96
CA ARG A 189 12.53 4.28 -13.40
C ARG A 189 13.59 3.49 -12.63
N HIS A 190 14.78 4.07 -12.43
CA HIS A 190 15.86 3.45 -11.65
C HIS A 190 15.40 3.16 -10.23
N PHE A 191 14.84 4.15 -9.52
CA PHE A 191 14.27 3.94 -8.18
C PHE A 191 13.30 2.75 -8.13
N THR A 192 12.45 2.63 -9.14
CA THR A 192 11.42 1.58 -9.17
C THR A 192 11.99 0.20 -9.45
N MET A 193 13.00 0.09 -10.32
CA MET A 193 13.49 -1.17 -10.87
C MET A 193 14.84 -1.63 -10.28
N ASP A 194 15.48 -0.78 -9.48
CA ASP A 194 16.76 -1.04 -8.86
C ASP A 194 16.67 -2.24 -7.88
N LYS A 195 17.77 -2.99 -7.82
CA LYS A 195 17.90 -4.18 -6.97
C LYS A 195 18.77 -3.93 -5.74
N GLU A 196 19.37 -2.75 -5.65
CA GLU A 196 20.23 -2.41 -4.54
C GLU A 196 19.43 -2.13 -3.26
N PRO A 197 19.99 -2.43 -2.09
CA PRO A 197 19.40 -2.06 -0.81
C PRO A 197 19.11 -0.56 -0.73
N LYS A 198 17.98 -0.21 -0.14
CA LYS A 198 17.56 1.17 0.09
C LYS A 198 17.54 1.49 1.58
N THR A 199 17.50 2.76 1.88
CA THR A 199 17.25 3.25 3.24
C THR A 199 15.76 3.47 3.49
N ASN A 200 15.40 4.02 4.63
CA ASN A 200 14.04 4.40 4.99
C ASN A 200 13.59 5.64 4.20
N ILE A 201 13.20 5.44 2.95
CA ILE A 201 12.76 6.50 2.04
C ILE A 201 11.37 6.21 1.48
N ARG A 202 10.70 7.29 1.05
CA ARG A 202 9.43 7.23 0.34
C ARG A 202 9.48 8.13 -0.88
N PHE A 203 9.12 7.60 -2.04
CA PHE A 203 9.02 8.39 -3.26
C PHE A 203 7.92 9.45 -3.12
N ALA A 204 8.25 10.70 -3.45
CA ALA A 204 7.34 11.83 -3.38
C ALA A 204 7.31 12.59 -4.71
N ASP A 205 6.20 13.31 -4.94
CA ASP A 205 6.10 14.29 -6.00
C ASP A 205 6.89 15.57 -5.66
N ARG A 206 6.84 16.55 -6.54
CA ARG A 206 7.58 17.82 -6.37
C ARG A 206 7.10 18.64 -5.17
N ASP A 207 5.84 18.48 -4.77
CA ASP A 207 5.25 19.15 -3.61
C ASP A 207 5.58 18.44 -2.29
N GLY A 208 6.29 17.31 -2.36
CA GLY A 208 6.66 16.47 -1.22
C GLY A 208 5.52 15.58 -0.74
N LEU A 209 4.52 15.33 -1.59
CA LEU A 209 3.46 14.39 -1.29
C LEU A 209 3.92 12.97 -1.65
N GLY A 210 4.05 12.12 -0.66
CA GLY A 210 4.47 10.73 -0.86
C GLY A 210 3.43 9.96 -1.68
N THR A 211 3.89 9.20 -2.69
CA THR A 211 2.99 8.46 -3.56
C THR A 211 2.22 7.38 -2.79
N PRO A 212 0.89 7.29 -2.91
CA PRO A 212 0.10 6.28 -2.20
C PRO A 212 0.11 4.91 -2.89
N GLY A 213 0.44 4.88 -4.18
CA GLY A 213 0.37 3.68 -5.00
C GLY A 213 1.63 2.81 -5.00
N TYR A 214 2.78 3.39 -4.66
CA TYR A 214 4.13 2.80 -4.70
C TYR A 214 5.11 3.70 -3.96
N GLY A 215 6.38 3.35 -3.91
CA GLY A 215 7.44 4.28 -3.51
C GLY A 215 7.87 4.20 -2.04
N LEU A 216 7.15 3.46 -1.20
CA LEU A 216 7.60 3.19 0.16
C LEU A 216 8.70 2.12 0.15
N CYS A 217 9.75 2.33 0.93
CA CYS A 217 10.81 1.37 1.14
C CYS A 217 10.76 0.85 2.59
N LEU A 218 10.73 -0.47 2.77
CA LEU A 218 10.66 -1.12 4.07
C LEU A 218 11.54 -2.38 4.09
N CYS A 219 12.02 -2.76 5.27
CA CYS A 219 12.54 -4.10 5.51
C CYS A 219 11.42 -5.07 5.92
N ALA A 220 11.65 -6.38 5.83
CA ALA A 220 10.63 -7.37 6.17
C ALA A 220 10.19 -7.30 7.64
N LYS A 221 11.09 -6.96 8.56
CA LYS A 221 10.75 -6.78 9.99
C LYS A 221 9.72 -5.67 10.20
N ASP A 222 9.88 -4.54 9.53
CA ASP A 222 8.94 -3.43 9.63
C ASP A 222 7.62 -3.72 8.91
N MET A 223 7.67 -4.44 7.78
CA MET A 223 6.45 -4.98 7.15
C MET A 223 5.69 -5.92 8.10
N ALA A 224 6.39 -6.79 8.84
CA ALA A 224 5.78 -7.69 9.81
C ALA A 224 5.12 -6.94 10.97
N LYS A 225 5.73 -5.86 11.49
CA LYS A 225 5.10 -4.98 12.51
C LYS A 225 3.78 -4.37 12.00
N LEU A 226 3.74 -3.90 10.75
CA LEU A 226 2.52 -3.37 10.14
C LEU A 226 1.43 -4.45 10.00
N GLY A 227 1.81 -5.66 9.63
CA GLY A 227 0.89 -6.80 9.60
C GLY A 227 0.39 -7.19 11.00
N GLN A 228 1.27 -7.18 12.01
CA GLN A 228 0.91 -7.47 13.40
C GLN A 228 -0.05 -6.40 13.96
N LEU A 229 0.16 -5.12 13.67
CA LEU A 229 -0.78 -4.06 14.01
C LEU A 229 -2.19 -4.37 13.45
N CYS A 230 -2.27 -4.85 12.20
CA CYS A 230 -3.56 -5.22 11.60
C CYS A 230 -4.15 -6.47 12.26
N LEU A 231 -3.34 -7.50 12.54
CA LEU A 231 -3.76 -8.72 13.21
C LEU A 231 -4.33 -8.44 14.60
N ASP A 232 -3.69 -7.53 15.35
CA ASP A 232 -4.09 -7.10 16.70
C ASP A 232 -5.18 -6.00 16.67
N LYS A 233 -5.91 -5.90 15.54
CA LYS A 233 -7.02 -4.93 15.40
C LYS A 233 -6.63 -3.50 15.75
N GLY A 234 -5.44 -3.10 15.31
CA GLY A 234 -4.92 -1.75 15.47
C GLY A 234 -4.28 -1.43 16.80
N LYS A 235 -4.05 -2.44 17.66
CA LYS A 235 -3.32 -2.27 18.93
C LYS A 235 -1.83 -2.55 18.75
N TRP A 236 -1.00 -1.79 19.49
CA TRP A 236 0.44 -2.00 19.58
C TRP A 236 0.92 -1.60 20.98
N ASP A 237 1.66 -2.48 21.65
CA ASP A 237 2.14 -2.27 23.03
C ASP A 237 1.04 -1.77 23.97
N GLY A 238 -0.15 -2.39 23.90
CA GLY A 238 -1.32 -2.07 24.72
C GLY A 238 -2.06 -0.78 24.34
N LYS A 239 -1.57 -0.01 23.37
CA LYS A 239 -2.19 1.24 22.88
C LYS A 239 -2.97 1.01 21.60
N GLN A 240 -4.13 1.63 21.46
CA GLN A 240 -4.87 1.68 20.20
C GLN A 240 -4.23 2.74 19.31
N ILE A 241 -3.59 2.30 18.22
CA ILE A 241 -2.92 3.17 17.23
C ILE A 241 -3.90 3.56 16.11
N ILE A 242 -4.77 2.65 15.73
CA ILE A 242 -5.84 2.84 14.76
C ILE A 242 -7.06 2.03 15.23
N SER A 243 -8.28 2.51 14.98
CA SER A 243 -9.49 1.84 15.49
C SER A 243 -9.64 0.41 14.93
N SER A 244 -10.18 -0.48 15.80
CA SER A 244 -10.53 -1.84 15.38
C SER A 244 -11.58 -1.85 14.28
N SER A 245 -12.53 -0.91 14.32
CA SER A 245 -13.55 -0.74 13.31
C SER A 245 -12.95 -0.41 11.94
N TRP A 246 -11.90 0.41 11.88
CA TRP A 246 -11.21 0.67 10.63
C TRP A 246 -10.52 -0.57 10.08
N ILE A 247 -9.82 -1.33 10.91
CA ILE A 247 -9.16 -2.58 10.47
C ILE A 247 -10.20 -3.55 9.90
N GLU A 248 -11.33 -3.72 10.57
CA GLU A 248 -12.42 -4.59 10.12
C GLU A 248 -13.04 -4.10 8.78
N GLU A 249 -13.31 -2.80 8.65
CA GLU A 249 -13.82 -2.22 7.41
C GLU A 249 -12.80 -2.28 6.26
N MET A 250 -11.53 -2.06 6.55
CA MET A 250 -10.44 -2.08 5.58
C MET A 250 -10.23 -3.47 4.98
N THR A 251 -10.41 -4.52 5.78
CA THR A 251 -10.20 -5.92 5.37
C THR A 251 -11.48 -6.65 4.97
N ARG A 252 -12.62 -5.94 4.92
CA ARG A 252 -13.88 -6.49 4.42
C ARG A 252 -13.89 -6.51 2.89
N PRO A 253 -14.33 -7.60 2.24
CA PRO A 253 -14.50 -7.63 0.79
C PRO A 253 -15.45 -6.53 0.28
N ARG A 254 -14.98 -5.73 -0.69
CA ARG A 254 -15.73 -4.59 -1.26
C ARG A 254 -15.87 -4.68 -2.77
N SER A 255 -14.87 -5.22 -3.43
CA SER A 255 -14.86 -5.40 -4.87
C SER A 255 -14.17 -6.72 -5.22
N VAL A 256 -14.50 -7.25 -6.38
CA VAL A 256 -13.88 -8.46 -6.92
C VAL A 256 -13.11 -8.05 -8.16
N GLU A 257 -11.83 -8.36 -8.16
CA GLU A 257 -11.00 -8.22 -9.34
C GLU A 257 -11.39 -9.32 -10.34
N GLY A 258 -11.31 -8.99 -11.63
CA GLY A 258 -11.60 -9.96 -12.69
C GLY A 258 -10.48 -11.03 -12.82
N ASN A 259 -9.99 -11.22 -14.05
CA ASN A 259 -9.04 -12.31 -14.33
C ASN A 259 -7.56 -11.95 -14.13
N MET A 260 -7.23 -10.68 -13.96
CA MET A 260 -5.83 -10.20 -13.93
C MET A 260 -5.08 -10.66 -12.68
N PHE A 261 -5.76 -10.68 -11.53
CA PHE A 261 -5.19 -11.05 -10.22
C PHE A 261 -5.91 -12.27 -9.61
N ARG A 262 -6.22 -13.26 -10.44
CA ARG A 262 -6.85 -14.55 -10.05
C ARG A 262 -8.24 -14.40 -9.41
N GLY A 263 -8.97 -13.32 -9.70
CA GLY A 263 -10.29 -13.07 -9.14
C GLY A 263 -10.30 -12.78 -7.64
N MET A 264 -9.16 -12.35 -7.08
CA MET A 264 -9.08 -12.01 -5.66
C MET A 264 -10.03 -10.88 -5.30
N GLN A 265 -10.60 -10.94 -4.11
CA GLN A 265 -11.40 -9.86 -3.55
C GLN A 265 -10.52 -8.74 -3.00
N TYR A 266 -11.08 -7.53 -2.92
CA TYR A 266 -10.34 -6.33 -2.52
C TYR A 266 -11.15 -5.53 -1.50
N GLY A 267 -10.49 -5.13 -0.42
CA GLY A 267 -11.03 -4.23 0.60
C GLY A 267 -10.58 -2.77 0.35
N TYR A 268 -10.21 -2.05 1.39
CA TYR A 268 -9.57 -0.75 1.26
C TYR A 268 -8.06 -0.93 1.06
N MET A 269 -7.64 -1.09 -0.20
CA MET A 269 -6.25 -1.29 -0.62
C MET A 269 -5.57 -2.54 -0.04
N TRP A 270 -6.34 -3.51 0.45
CA TRP A 270 -5.89 -4.83 0.89
C TRP A 270 -6.54 -5.91 0.04
N TRP A 271 -5.78 -6.94 -0.30
CA TRP A 271 -6.25 -8.14 -0.97
C TRP A 271 -6.85 -9.10 0.05
N ILE A 272 -8.04 -9.62 -0.22
CA ILE A 272 -8.72 -10.60 0.62
C ILE A 272 -8.47 -11.97 0.01
N ILE A 273 -7.69 -12.77 0.72
CA ILE A 273 -7.20 -14.08 0.22
C ILE A 273 -8.24 -15.17 0.48
N HIS A 274 -8.66 -15.30 1.73
CA HIS A 274 -9.67 -16.26 2.17
C HIS A 274 -10.74 -15.52 2.99
N PRO A 275 -11.80 -15.04 2.34
CA PRO A 275 -12.83 -14.22 3.02
C PRO A 275 -13.48 -14.92 4.22
N GLU A 276 -13.73 -16.22 4.09
CA GLU A 276 -14.37 -17.06 5.12
C GLU A 276 -13.50 -17.23 6.38
N LYS A 277 -12.18 -17.00 6.26
CA LYS A 277 -11.18 -17.11 7.32
C LYS A 277 -10.63 -15.76 7.76
N ASN A 278 -11.12 -14.69 7.12
CA ASN A 278 -10.60 -13.34 7.32
C ASN A 278 -9.08 -13.25 7.10
N ILE A 279 -8.56 -14.00 6.10
CA ILE A 279 -7.15 -13.94 5.70
C ILE A 279 -6.99 -12.91 4.61
N TYR A 280 -6.04 -12.01 4.78
CA TYR A 280 -5.80 -10.90 3.86
C TYR A 280 -4.32 -10.58 3.71
N ALA A 281 -3.99 -9.85 2.65
CA ALA A 281 -2.60 -9.50 2.37
C ALA A 281 -2.45 -8.12 1.73
N ALA A 282 -1.37 -7.42 2.07
CA ALA A 282 -0.82 -6.36 1.25
C ALA A 282 0.12 -7.00 0.22
N ILE A 283 -0.13 -6.76 -1.08
CA ILE A 283 0.65 -7.38 -2.16
C ILE A 283 1.27 -6.28 -3.03
N GLY A 284 2.55 -6.40 -3.24
CA GLY A 284 3.33 -5.58 -4.16
C GLY A 284 4.01 -6.43 -5.22
N ASN A 285 4.09 -5.91 -6.44
CA ASN A 285 4.81 -6.55 -7.53
C ASN A 285 6.19 -7.05 -7.05
N SER A 286 6.69 -8.08 -7.70
CA SER A 286 7.94 -8.77 -7.37
C SER A 286 7.86 -9.69 -6.15
N GLY A 287 6.64 -9.92 -5.65
CA GLY A 287 6.37 -10.81 -4.52
C GLY A 287 6.67 -10.17 -3.17
N ASN A 288 6.53 -8.85 -3.06
CA ASN A 288 6.51 -8.17 -1.77
C ASN A 288 5.15 -8.40 -1.12
N VAL A 289 5.11 -8.96 0.08
CA VAL A 289 3.85 -9.37 0.72
C VAL A 289 3.90 -9.12 2.22
N ILE A 290 2.81 -8.59 2.77
CA ILE A 290 2.46 -8.70 4.18
C ILE A 290 1.23 -9.61 4.22
N TYR A 291 1.38 -10.84 4.65
CA TYR A 291 0.30 -11.83 4.74
C TYR A 291 -0.15 -11.93 6.21
N VAL A 292 -1.44 -11.78 6.43
CA VAL A 292 -2.04 -11.78 7.77
C VAL A 292 -3.04 -12.92 7.89
N ASN A 293 -2.80 -13.83 8.82
CA ASN A 293 -3.61 -15.01 9.07
C ASN A 293 -4.12 -15.04 10.51
N PRO A 294 -5.36 -14.58 10.76
CA PRO A 294 -5.95 -14.59 12.09
C PRO A 294 -6.20 -16.01 12.66
N GLU A 295 -6.51 -17.00 11.82
CA GLU A 295 -6.73 -18.39 12.31
C GLU A 295 -5.46 -18.98 12.95
N LYS A 296 -4.29 -18.67 12.39
CA LYS A 296 -2.99 -19.13 12.90
C LYS A 296 -2.30 -18.11 13.80
N ASN A 297 -2.96 -16.97 14.06
CA ASN A 297 -2.37 -15.84 14.78
C ASN A 297 -0.96 -15.51 14.27
N THR A 298 -0.82 -15.41 12.95
CA THR A 298 0.49 -15.36 12.27
C THR A 298 0.51 -14.26 11.20
N VAL A 299 1.63 -13.54 11.15
CA VAL A 299 1.97 -12.61 10.07
C VAL A 299 3.24 -13.10 9.40
N VAL A 300 3.24 -13.08 8.06
CA VAL A 300 4.44 -13.34 7.25
C VAL A 300 4.71 -12.13 6.37
N ALA A 301 5.90 -11.59 6.47
CA ALA A 301 6.37 -10.52 5.59
C ALA A 301 7.50 -11.03 4.70
N VAL A 302 7.39 -10.75 3.40
CA VAL A 302 8.40 -11.06 2.39
C VAL A 302 8.79 -9.77 1.69
N ALA A 303 10.06 -9.41 1.75
CA ALA A 303 10.65 -8.28 1.04
C ALA A 303 11.52 -8.80 -0.10
N SER A 304 11.34 -8.24 -1.31
CA SER A 304 11.94 -8.75 -2.54
C SER A 304 12.39 -7.61 -3.44
N TYR A 305 13.56 -7.73 -4.07
CA TYR A 305 13.98 -6.79 -5.12
C TYR A 305 13.16 -6.98 -6.41
N PHE A 306 13.23 -5.99 -7.30
CA PHE A 306 12.42 -5.95 -8.52
C PHE A 306 12.60 -7.18 -9.43
N LYS A 307 11.50 -7.92 -9.65
CA LYS A 307 11.37 -9.01 -10.62
C LYS A 307 9.92 -9.08 -11.13
N PRO A 308 9.59 -8.40 -12.23
CA PRO A 308 8.20 -8.14 -12.64
C PRO A 308 7.39 -9.39 -13.02
N THR A 309 8.03 -10.54 -13.23
CA THR A 309 7.37 -11.81 -13.51
C THR A 309 6.70 -12.45 -12.30
N ILE A 310 6.94 -11.93 -11.10
CA ILE A 310 6.36 -12.43 -9.85
C ILE A 310 5.37 -11.39 -9.34
N PHE A 311 4.08 -11.74 -9.28
CA PHE A 311 3.06 -10.85 -8.75
C PHE A 311 2.97 -10.95 -7.22
N ASP A 312 2.74 -12.14 -6.69
CA ASP A 312 2.61 -12.41 -5.25
C ASP A 312 3.34 -13.68 -4.82
N ARG A 313 3.28 -13.97 -3.54
CA ARG A 313 3.85 -15.17 -2.93
C ARG A 313 2.90 -15.84 -1.95
N VAL A 314 1.59 -15.68 -2.15
CA VAL A 314 0.58 -16.24 -1.25
C VAL A 314 0.72 -17.77 -1.19
N ASP A 315 0.70 -18.45 -2.35
CA ASP A 315 0.83 -19.91 -2.41
C ASP A 315 2.15 -20.41 -1.79
N PHE A 316 3.23 -19.66 -1.97
CA PHE A 316 4.52 -19.98 -1.37
C PHE A 316 4.48 -19.86 0.15
N ILE A 317 3.88 -18.79 0.69
CA ILE A 317 3.73 -18.55 2.13
C ILE A 317 2.90 -19.68 2.75
N GLU A 318 1.74 -19.98 2.16
CA GLU A 318 0.80 -20.98 2.68
C GLU A 318 1.37 -22.39 2.69
N LYS A 319 2.17 -22.73 1.67
CA LYS A 319 2.72 -24.08 1.50
C LYS A 319 4.00 -24.32 2.29
N TYR A 320 4.86 -23.32 2.46
CA TYR A 320 6.22 -23.55 2.93
C TYR A 320 6.58 -22.80 4.23
N ILE A 321 5.84 -21.74 4.60
CA ILE A 321 6.14 -20.94 5.80
C ILE A 321 5.14 -21.20 6.92
N LEU A 322 3.86 -21.37 6.60
CA LEU A 322 2.78 -21.63 7.56
C LEU A 322 2.65 -23.11 7.92
#